data_c1543a5f519b455155bf05024cc0f772
#
_entry.id   c1543a5f519b455155bf05024cc0f772
#
_cell.length_a   1.000
_cell.length_b   1.000
_cell.length_c   1.000
_cell.angle_alpha   90.00
_cell.angle_beta   90.00
_cell.angle_gamma   90.00
#
_symmetry.space_group_name_H-M   'P 1'
#
loop_
_entity.id
_entity.type
_entity.pdbx_description
1 polymer ?
#
loop_
_entity_poly.entity_id
_entity_poly.type
_entity_poly.pdbx_seq_one_letter_code
_entity_poly.pdbx_strand_id
1 'polypeptide(L)'
;MTDLEFSDSVVVDVDPDRLYALVSDVTRMGEWSPQCRACWWDEGGGPTVGTYFTGRNDDGKRRWETRSRVVVADPGREFAWVVNDGWVRWGFTLEPVDGGTQLTESWAFQPEGIQGFHGRFGEHADEQIVIRTRAAKEGIPITLAAIKRTAEGG
;
A
#
# COMPACT_ATOMS: atom_id res chain seq x y z
N MET A 1 -0.83 3.63 -23.86
CA MET A 1 -0.05 3.11 -22.76
C MET A 1 -0.45 3.76 -21.46
N THR A 2 -0.82 3.01 -20.54
CA THR A 2 -1.34 3.54 -19.31
C THR A 2 -0.29 3.49 -18.23
N ASP A 3 -0.21 4.56 -17.45
CA ASP A 3 0.64 4.63 -16.27
C ASP A 3 -0.14 4.21 -15.04
N LEU A 4 -0.80 3.05 -15.14
CA LEU A 4 -1.63 2.53 -14.06
C LEU A 4 -0.87 1.59 -13.14
N GLU A 5 0.46 1.60 -13.24
CA GLU A 5 1.35 0.87 -12.35
C GLU A 5 2.52 1.77 -11.99
N PHE A 6 3.03 1.59 -10.78
CA PHE A 6 4.20 2.33 -10.33
C PHE A 6 4.89 1.56 -9.21
N SER A 7 6.20 1.63 -9.16
CA SER A 7 6.96 1.10 -8.04
C SER A 7 8.20 1.95 -7.80
N ASP A 8 8.70 1.91 -6.57
CA ASP A 8 9.93 2.58 -6.18
C ASP A 8 10.55 1.79 -5.04
N SER A 9 11.83 2.01 -4.80
CA SER A 9 12.60 1.21 -3.84
C SER A 9 13.52 2.09 -3.00
N VAL A 10 13.82 1.60 -1.80
CA VAL A 10 14.88 2.16 -0.94
C VAL A 10 15.64 1.01 -0.31
N VAL A 11 16.88 1.27 0.11
CA VAL A 11 17.63 0.30 0.92
C VAL A 11 17.51 0.73 2.37
N VAL A 12 17.09 -0.22 3.22
CA VAL A 12 16.87 0.01 4.65
C VAL A 12 17.88 -0.84 5.41
N ASP A 13 18.57 -0.24 6.36
CA ASP A 13 19.64 -0.90 7.13
C ASP A 13 19.06 -1.73 8.28
N VAL A 14 18.24 -2.71 7.93
CA VAL A 14 17.71 -3.74 8.84
C VAL A 14 17.54 -5.02 8.05
N ASP A 15 17.44 -6.15 8.76
CA ASP A 15 17.24 -7.43 8.08
C ASP A 15 15.82 -7.57 7.54
N PRO A 16 15.61 -8.47 6.56
CA PRO A 16 14.29 -8.61 5.93
C PRO A 16 13.17 -9.00 6.88
N ASP A 17 13.44 -9.85 7.87
CA ASP A 17 12.39 -10.30 8.78
C ASP A 17 11.91 -9.17 9.68
N ARG A 18 12.82 -8.33 10.17
CA ARG A 18 12.46 -7.15 10.96
C ARG A 18 11.67 -6.15 10.15
N LEU A 19 12.10 -5.91 8.93
CA LEU A 19 11.41 -4.96 8.06
C LEU A 19 10.03 -5.48 7.67
N TYR A 20 9.93 -6.78 7.39
CA TYR A 20 8.64 -7.39 7.08
C TYR A 20 7.65 -7.24 8.23
N ALA A 21 8.09 -7.48 9.45
CA ALA A 21 7.23 -7.32 10.63
C ALA A 21 6.68 -5.89 10.71
N LEU A 22 7.47 -4.92 10.30
CA LEU A 22 7.06 -3.52 10.30
C LEU A 22 6.03 -3.23 9.21
N VAL A 23 6.33 -3.59 7.96
CA VAL A 23 5.47 -3.23 6.82
C VAL A 23 4.21 -4.07 6.73
N SER A 24 4.18 -5.27 7.33
CA SER A 24 3.00 -6.11 7.35
C SER A 24 2.04 -5.76 8.50
N ASP A 25 2.45 -4.88 9.40
CA ASP A 25 1.57 -4.40 10.46
C ASP A 25 0.79 -3.19 9.93
N VAL A 26 -0.40 -3.46 9.38
CA VAL A 26 -1.20 -2.40 8.75
C VAL A 26 -1.66 -1.35 9.76
N THR A 27 -1.67 -1.69 11.07
CA THR A 27 -2.08 -0.71 12.09
C THR A 27 -1.10 0.46 12.18
N ARG A 28 0.09 0.32 11.62
CA ARG A 28 1.10 1.37 11.60
C ARG A 28 1.11 2.18 10.30
N MET A 29 0.25 1.82 9.35
CA MET A 29 0.26 2.45 8.02
C MET A 29 0.06 3.96 8.08
N GLY A 30 -0.71 4.46 9.05
CA GLY A 30 -0.91 5.88 9.23
C GLY A 30 0.36 6.65 9.63
N GLU A 31 1.41 5.94 10.06
CA GLU A 31 2.67 6.58 10.44
C GLU A 31 3.50 6.98 9.22
N TRP A 32 3.33 6.31 8.09
CA TRP A 32 4.14 6.60 6.92
C TRP A 32 3.38 6.93 5.64
N SER A 33 2.11 6.57 5.54
CA SER A 33 1.34 6.91 4.36
C SER A 33 0.86 8.37 4.42
N PRO A 34 1.04 9.17 3.37
CA PRO A 34 0.53 10.54 3.37
C PRO A 34 -0.99 10.62 3.27
N GLN A 35 -1.66 9.54 2.90
CA GLN A 35 -3.07 9.51 2.63
C GLN A 35 -3.87 8.70 3.65
N CYS A 36 -3.34 7.55 4.07
CA CYS A 36 -4.00 6.70 5.05
C CYS A 36 -3.76 7.28 6.45
N ARG A 37 -4.83 7.57 7.18
CA ARG A 37 -4.74 8.13 8.54
C ARG A 37 -4.76 7.06 9.61
N ALA A 38 -5.47 5.96 9.36
CA ALA A 38 -5.57 4.86 10.31
C ALA A 38 -5.95 3.58 9.56
N CYS A 39 -5.45 2.46 10.03
CA CYS A 39 -5.82 1.14 9.54
C CYS A 39 -6.03 0.21 10.71
N TRP A 40 -6.93 -0.74 10.55
CA TRP A 40 -7.16 -1.76 11.58
C TRP A 40 -7.57 -3.07 10.93
N TRP A 41 -7.19 -4.18 11.58
CA TRP A 41 -7.61 -5.51 11.14
C TRP A 41 -9.07 -5.72 11.46
N ASP A 42 -9.81 -6.29 10.52
CA ASP A 42 -11.21 -6.64 10.75
C ASP A 42 -11.25 -7.94 11.57
N GLU A 43 -12.16 -7.99 12.54
CA GLU A 43 -12.49 -9.20 13.32
C GLU A 43 -11.27 -9.97 13.85
N GLY A 44 -10.30 -9.24 14.39
CA GLY A 44 -9.13 -9.89 15.00
C GLY A 44 -8.18 -10.52 14.01
N GLY A 45 -8.20 -10.07 12.78
CA GLY A 45 -7.29 -10.54 11.75
C GLY A 45 -5.84 -10.18 12.01
N GLY A 46 -4.99 -10.58 11.10
CA GLY A 46 -3.57 -10.31 11.15
C GLY A 46 -2.97 -10.46 9.76
N PRO A 47 -1.64 -10.39 9.63
CA PRO A 47 -0.99 -10.40 8.32
C PRO A 47 -0.94 -11.80 7.71
N THR A 48 -2.10 -12.37 7.42
CA THR A 48 -2.24 -13.68 6.78
C THR A 48 -3.15 -13.56 5.57
N VAL A 49 -2.89 -14.39 4.56
CA VAL A 49 -3.67 -14.40 3.32
C VAL A 49 -5.15 -14.65 3.63
N GLY A 50 -6.00 -13.84 3.03
CA GLY A 50 -7.44 -13.95 3.19
C GLY A 50 -8.04 -13.07 4.27
N THR A 51 -7.22 -12.48 5.13
CA THR A 51 -7.72 -11.55 6.15
C THR A 51 -7.98 -10.18 5.55
N TYR A 52 -8.93 -9.48 6.17
CA TYR A 52 -9.32 -8.16 5.73
C TYR A 52 -8.88 -7.09 6.72
N PHE A 53 -8.61 -5.91 6.20
CA PHE A 53 -8.40 -4.73 7.04
C PHE A 53 -9.06 -3.53 6.41
N THR A 54 -9.36 -2.54 7.24
CA THR A 54 -10.03 -1.31 6.82
C THR A 54 -9.07 -0.15 7.02
N GLY A 55 -9.04 0.75 6.04
CA GLY A 55 -8.23 1.97 6.10
C GLY A 55 -9.11 3.19 6.01
N ARG A 56 -8.78 4.19 6.82
CA ARG A 56 -9.41 5.51 6.76
C ARG A 56 -8.45 6.45 6.07
N ASN A 57 -8.91 7.05 4.97
CA ASN A 57 -8.09 7.87 4.09
C ASN A 57 -8.58 9.31 4.07
N ASP A 58 -7.64 10.23 3.84
CA ASP A 58 -7.94 11.65 3.76
C ASP A 58 -6.86 12.30 2.88
N ASP A 59 -7.25 12.85 1.74
CA ASP A 59 -6.32 13.50 0.82
C ASP A 59 -6.38 15.04 0.93
N GLY A 60 -7.05 15.55 1.97
CA GLY A 60 -7.21 16.98 2.17
C GLY A 60 -8.47 17.56 1.55
N LYS A 61 -9.06 16.87 0.59
CA LYS A 61 -10.28 17.29 -0.08
C LYS A 61 -11.41 16.31 0.15
N ARG A 62 -11.08 15.07 0.41
CA ARG A 62 -12.05 13.99 0.50
C ARG A 62 -11.60 12.99 1.55
N ARG A 63 -12.57 12.41 2.26
CA ARG A 63 -12.36 11.32 3.21
C ARG A 63 -13.12 10.10 2.73
N TRP A 64 -12.51 8.92 2.85
CA TRP A 64 -13.17 7.67 2.49
C TRP A 64 -12.52 6.52 3.23
N GLU A 65 -13.24 5.39 3.29
CA GLU A 65 -12.71 4.16 3.83
C GLU A 65 -12.53 3.15 2.72
N THR A 66 -11.51 2.33 2.86
CA THR A 66 -11.26 1.21 1.95
C THR A 66 -11.20 -0.07 2.76
N ARG A 67 -11.70 -1.14 2.17
CA ARG A 67 -11.56 -2.47 2.74
C ARG A 67 -10.64 -3.27 1.83
N SER A 68 -9.64 -3.89 2.42
CA SER A 68 -8.58 -4.58 1.68
C SER A 68 -8.44 -6.00 2.17
N ARG A 69 -8.04 -6.89 1.25
CA ARG A 69 -7.81 -8.29 1.56
C ARG A 69 -6.35 -8.62 1.28
N VAL A 70 -5.70 -9.26 2.25
CA VAL A 70 -4.31 -9.72 2.08
C VAL A 70 -4.28 -10.86 1.06
N VAL A 71 -3.45 -10.72 0.04
CA VAL A 71 -3.30 -11.74 -1.01
C VAL A 71 -1.94 -12.41 -0.99
N VAL A 72 -0.91 -11.77 -0.44
CA VAL A 72 0.41 -12.39 -0.24
C VAL A 72 0.89 -12.04 1.17
N ALA A 73 1.35 -13.04 1.90
CA ALA A 73 1.94 -12.86 3.23
C ALA A 73 3.07 -13.87 3.38
N ASP A 74 4.22 -13.54 2.78
CA ASP A 74 5.42 -14.38 2.77
C ASP A 74 6.48 -13.70 3.61
N PRO A 75 6.67 -14.12 4.88
CA PRO A 75 7.54 -13.40 5.81
C PRO A 75 8.95 -13.18 5.28
N GLY A 76 9.40 -11.94 5.38
CA GLY A 76 10.72 -11.54 4.91
C GLY A 76 10.83 -11.33 3.41
N ARG A 77 9.76 -11.56 2.64
CA ARG A 77 9.83 -11.53 1.18
C ARG A 77 8.78 -10.66 0.52
N GLU A 78 7.50 -10.85 0.87
CA GLU A 78 6.44 -10.10 0.20
C GLU A 78 5.18 -10.01 1.05
N PHE A 79 4.60 -8.82 1.08
CA PHE A 79 3.29 -8.57 1.69
C PHE A 79 2.48 -7.73 0.71
N ALA A 80 1.31 -8.24 0.29
CA ALA A 80 0.50 -7.55 -0.71
C ALA A 80 -0.98 -7.69 -0.39
N TRP A 81 -1.75 -6.71 -0.84
CA TRP A 81 -3.19 -6.69 -0.63
C TRP A 81 -3.89 -6.08 -1.83
N VAL A 82 -5.20 -6.35 -1.94
CA VAL A 82 -6.06 -5.76 -2.96
C VAL A 82 -7.19 -5.00 -2.29
N VAL A 83 -7.50 -3.85 -2.85
CA VAL A 83 -8.55 -2.96 -2.35
C VAL A 83 -9.84 -3.26 -3.10
N ASN A 84 -10.96 -3.30 -2.38
CA ASN A 84 -12.29 -3.53 -2.96
C ASN A 84 -12.34 -4.78 -3.85
N ASP A 85 -11.77 -5.89 -3.35
CA ASP A 85 -11.79 -7.18 -4.05
C ASP A 85 -11.10 -7.18 -5.41
N GLY A 86 -10.07 -6.36 -5.57
CA GLY A 86 -9.24 -6.41 -6.76
C GLY A 86 -9.26 -5.18 -7.64
N TRP A 87 -9.76 -4.06 -7.11
CA TRP A 87 -9.73 -2.80 -7.86
C TRP A 87 -8.32 -2.23 -7.97
N VAL A 88 -7.57 -2.30 -6.87
CA VAL A 88 -6.21 -1.77 -6.80
C VAL A 88 -5.35 -2.75 -6.02
N ARG A 89 -4.15 -3.01 -6.50
CA ARG A 89 -3.21 -3.87 -5.78
C ARG A 89 -2.04 -3.04 -5.27
N TRP A 90 -1.75 -3.23 -4.00
CA TRP A 90 -0.58 -2.65 -3.34
C TRP A 90 0.31 -3.77 -2.83
N GLY A 91 1.60 -3.54 -2.77
CA GLY A 91 2.49 -4.54 -2.21
C GLY A 91 3.85 -4.02 -1.84
N PHE A 92 4.50 -4.76 -0.94
CA PHE A 92 5.89 -4.57 -0.56
C PHE A 92 6.65 -5.84 -0.90
N THR A 93 7.78 -5.72 -1.58
CA THR A 93 8.71 -6.83 -1.74
C THR A 93 10.01 -6.47 -1.05
N LEU A 94 10.66 -7.49 -0.47
CA LEU A 94 11.86 -7.33 0.32
C LEU A 94 12.92 -8.26 -0.23
N GLU A 95 14.15 -7.73 -0.40
CA GLU A 95 15.25 -8.51 -0.94
C GLU A 95 16.52 -8.17 -0.14
N PRO A 96 17.22 -9.19 0.40
CA PRO A 96 18.46 -8.93 1.11
C PRO A 96 19.50 -8.38 0.12
N VAL A 97 20.16 -7.32 0.53
CA VAL A 97 21.23 -6.69 -0.28
C VAL A 97 22.36 -6.29 0.65
N ASP A 98 23.49 -5.87 0.08
CA ASP A 98 24.56 -5.29 0.88
C ASP A 98 24.03 -4.03 1.54
N GLY A 99 24.20 -3.94 2.85
CA GLY A 99 23.74 -2.79 3.61
C GLY A 99 22.32 -2.93 4.15
N GLY A 100 21.68 -4.12 4.02
CA GLY A 100 20.39 -4.36 4.63
C GLY A 100 19.37 -5.04 3.73
N THR A 101 18.25 -4.38 3.51
CA THR A 101 17.14 -4.91 2.72
C THR A 101 16.70 -3.88 1.71
N GLN A 102 16.53 -4.29 0.46
CA GLN A 102 15.89 -3.44 -0.54
C GLN A 102 14.38 -3.62 -0.39
N LEU A 103 13.70 -2.54 -0.06
CA LEU A 103 12.25 -2.51 0.08
C LEU A 103 11.67 -1.83 -1.15
N THR A 104 10.79 -2.54 -1.85
CA THR A 104 10.08 -2.00 -3.01
C THR A 104 8.61 -1.92 -2.67
N GLU A 105 8.01 -0.77 -2.88
CA GLU A 105 6.55 -0.62 -2.81
C GLU A 105 6.02 -0.53 -4.22
N SER A 106 4.95 -1.29 -4.52
CA SER A 106 4.32 -1.32 -5.84
C SER A 106 2.83 -1.04 -5.73
N TRP A 107 2.30 -0.49 -6.81
CA TRP A 107 0.88 -0.13 -6.93
C TRP A 107 0.45 -0.42 -8.36
N ALA A 108 -0.77 -0.95 -8.50
CA ALA A 108 -1.37 -1.20 -9.81
C ALA A 108 -2.87 -1.00 -9.75
N PHE A 109 -3.39 -0.19 -10.68
CA PHE A 109 -4.83 -0.02 -10.85
C PHE A 109 -5.30 -1.13 -11.78
N GLN A 110 -6.14 -2.02 -11.27
CA GLN A 110 -6.56 -3.22 -12.00
C GLN A 110 -7.70 -2.90 -12.97
N PRO A 111 -7.91 -3.73 -14.02
CA PRO A 111 -9.04 -3.55 -14.94
C PRO A 111 -10.38 -3.52 -14.21
N GLU A 112 -10.56 -4.37 -13.21
CA GLU A 112 -11.77 -4.39 -12.41
C GLU A 112 -11.99 -3.07 -11.68
N GLY A 113 -10.91 -2.42 -11.26
CA GLY A 113 -10.98 -1.12 -10.61
C GLY A 113 -11.37 -0.02 -11.57
N ILE A 114 -10.88 -0.09 -12.79
CA ILE A 114 -11.27 0.88 -13.82
C ILE A 114 -12.78 0.79 -14.06
N GLN A 115 -13.29 -0.43 -14.23
CA GLN A 115 -14.72 -0.65 -14.39
C GLN A 115 -15.51 -0.20 -13.16
N GLY A 116 -14.98 -0.50 -11.97
CA GLY A 116 -15.63 -0.12 -10.72
C GLY A 116 -15.72 1.39 -10.55
N PHE A 117 -14.68 2.12 -10.95
CA PHE A 117 -14.68 3.58 -10.89
C PHE A 117 -15.70 4.17 -11.88
N HIS A 118 -15.79 3.60 -13.09
CA HIS A 118 -16.80 4.06 -14.04
C HIS A 118 -18.22 3.81 -13.52
N GLY A 119 -18.45 2.69 -12.85
CA GLY A 119 -19.74 2.41 -12.24
C GLY A 119 -20.08 3.32 -11.08
N ARG A 120 -19.07 3.67 -10.25
CA ARG A 120 -19.27 4.48 -9.06
C ARG A 120 -19.31 5.98 -9.34
N PHE A 121 -18.42 6.47 -10.21
CA PHE A 121 -18.23 7.90 -10.43
C PHE A 121 -18.80 8.40 -11.76
N GLY A 122 -19.24 7.50 -12.66
CA GLY A 122 -19.84 7.88 -13.93
C GLY A 122 -18.90 8.77 -14.75
N GLU A 123 -19.38 9.95 -15.09
CA GLU A 123 -18.62 10.89 -15.92
C GLU A 123 -17.38 11.44 -15.21
N HIS A 124 -17.28 11.29 -13.90
CA HIS A 124 -16.13 11.75 -13.12
C HIS A 124 -15.09 10.64 -12.92
N ALA A 125 -15.30 9.45 -13.48
CA ALA A 125 -14.41 8.31 -13.27
C ALA A 125 -12.97 8.57 -13.72
N ASP A 126 -12.80 9.13 -14.94
CA ASP A 126 -11.46 9.41 -15.47
C ASP A 126 -10.70 10.37 -14.56
N GLU A 127 -11.38 11.39 -14.06
CA GLU A 127 -10.78 12.36 -13.14
C GLU A 127 -10.34 11.67 -11.85
N GLN A 128 -11.18 10.80 -11.29
CA GLN A 128 -10.85 10.08 -10.05
C GLN A 128 -9.67 9.12 -10.25
N ILE A 129 -9.61 8.46 -11.40
CA ILE A 129 -8.50 7.56 -11.72
C ILE A 129 -7.18 8.35 -11.80
N VAL A 130 -7.20 9.51 -12.44
CA VAL A 130 -6.02 10.38 -12.52
C VAL A 130 -5.58 10.83 -11.12
N ILE A 131 -6.53 11.24 -10.28
CA ILE A 131 -6.23 11.69 -8.91
C ILE A 131 -5.57 10.56 -8.10
N ARG A 132 -6.14 9.35 -8.15
CA ARG A 132 -5.60 8.20 -7.41
C ARG A 132 -4.24 7.78 -7.94
N THR A 133 -4.05 7.80 -9.24
CA THR A 133 -2.77 7.47 -9.87
C THR A 133 -1.67 8.44 -9.43
N ARG A 134 -1.97 9.73 -9.46
CA ARG A 134 -1.02 10.75 -9.02
C ARG A 134 -0.69 10.58 -7.53
N ALA A 135 -1.72 10.34 -6.72
CA ALA A 135 -1.52 10.14 -5.28
C ALA A 135 -0.59 8.96 -5.00
N ALA A 136 -0.73 7.86 -5.73
CA ALA A 136 0.15 6.70 -5.58
C ALA A 136 1.59 7.04 -5.97
N LYS A 137 1.77 7.70 -7.11
CA LYS A 137 3.12 8.04 -7.60
C LYS A 137 3.84 9.02 -6.69
N GLU A 138 3.11 9.98 -6.12
CA GLU A 138 3.70 10.94 -5.19
C GLU A 138 3.86 10.36 -3.81
N GLY A 139 2.95 9.50 -3.39
CA GLY A 139 2.93 8.95 -2.04
C GLY A 139 3.94 7.84 -1.79
N ILE A 140 4.23 7.02 -2.78
CA ILE A 140 5.14 5.88 -2.59
C ILE A 140 6.53 6.33 -2.13
N PRO A 141 7.20 7.31 -2.76
CA PRO A 141 8.50 7.75 -2.26
C PRO A 141 8.43 8.31 -0.84
N ILE A 142 7.36 9.02 -0.51
CA ILE A 142 7.16 9.58 0.85
C ILE A 142 7.02 8.44 1.86
N THR A 143 6.21 7.44 1.53
CA THR A 143 5.97 6.28 2.38
C THR A 143 7.27 5.50 2.62
N LEU A 144 8.03 5.24 1.55
CA LEU A 144 9.29 4.51 1.66
C LEU A 144 10.29 5.26 2.53
N ALA A 145 10.40 6.57 2.38
CA ALA A 145 11.30 7.38 3.20
C ALA A 145 10.91 7.34 4.68
N ALA A 146 9.61 7.38 4.96
CA ALA A 146 9.11 7.33 6.33
C ALA A 146 9.37 5.96 6.97
N ILE A 147 9.14 4.88 6.23
CA ILE A 147 9.43 3.53 6.71
C ILE A 147 10.92 3.39 7.03
N LYS A 148 11.77 3.87 6.12
CA LYS A 148 13.22 3.81 6.31
C LYS A 148 13.64 4.54 7.59
N ARG A 149 13.16 5.76 7.80
CA ARG A 149 13.46 6.52 9.01
C ARG A 149 13.02 5.77 10.27
N THR A 150 11.82 5.23 10.26
CA THR A 150 11.29 4.50 11.40
C THR A 150 12.09 3.25 11.69
N ALA A 151 12.39 2.48 10.67
CA ALA A 151 13.12 1.21 10.83
C ALA A 151 14.55 1.43 11.29
N GLU A 152 15.24 2.45 10.77
CA GLU A 152 16.64 2.70 11.08
C GLU A 152 16.82 3.50 12.35
N GLY A 153 15.86 4.33 12.70
CA GLY A 153 15.97 5.21 13.86
C GLY A 153 15.49 4.58 15.14
N GLY A 154 14.80 3.49 15.03
CA GLY A 154 14.21 2.87 16.16
C GLY A 154 14.79 1.55 16.49
#